data_cfe43ba22a40982efee11d2a418522b2
#
_entry.id   cfe43ba22a40982efee11d2a418522b2
#
_cell.length_a   1.000
_cell.length_b   1.000
_cell.length_c   1.000
_cell.angle_alpha   90.00
_cell.angle_beta   90.00
_cell.angle_gamma   90.00
#
_symmetry.space_group_name_H-M   'P 1'
#
loop_
_entity.id
_entity.type
_entity.pdbx_description
1 polymer ?
#
loop_
_entity_poly.entity_id
_entity_poly.type
_entity_poly.pdbx_seq_one_letter_code
_entity_poly.pdbx_strand_id
1 'polypeptide(L)'
;LPDFASKMIGFGVTALWWLVVTLPLLKEYRQKNYVEMRTVTVGQTFGKIFGTLKKIAVSDRKVFFFLIGFFLYIDGVGTIIDNCINIGTDLNLNTVGQVVFLLATQVVAFGGSLFFAKLSRKKDTVSLILICIAGYFVICLYALTLRTLVHFAILAFGVGCFQGSIQSLSRSYYSKIIPAEN
;
A
#
# COMPACT_ATOMS: atom_id res chain seq x y z
N LEU A 1 5.99 7.48 -32.31
CA LEU A 1 4.70 6.78 -32.26
C LEU A 1 3.62 7.78 -31.83
N PRO A 2 2.45 7.79 -32.46
CA PRO A 2 1.34 8.63 -31.97
C PRO A 2 1.03 8.26 -30.51
N ASP A 3 0.75 9.25 -29.68
CA ASP A 3 0.53 9.11 -28.22
C ASP A 3 -0.43 7.97 -27.86
N PHE A 4 -1.44 7.76 -28.68
CA PHE A 4 -2.42 6.70 -28.49
C PHE A 4 -1.80 5.30 -28.62
N ALA A 5 -0.95 5.07 -29.64
CA ALA A 5 -0.30 3.77 -29.86
C ALA A 5 0.69 3.43 -28.74
N SER A 6 1.44 4.44 -28.23
CA SER A 6 2.34 4.26 -27.09
C SER A 6 1.59 3.83 -25.83
N LYS A 7 0.44 4.44 -25.55
CA LYS A 7 -0.42 4.09 -24.42
C LYS A 7 -0.99 2.68 -24.55
N MET A 8 -1.48 2.30 -25.74
CA MET A 8 -1.98 0.94 -25.98
C MET A 8 -0.92 -0.13 -25.81
N ILE A 9 0.31 0.12 -26.31
CA ILE A 9 1.44 -0.80 -26.12
C ILE A 9 1.76 -0.94 -24.62
N GLY A 10 1.80 0.17 -23.87
CA GLY A 10 2.06 0.16 -22.43
C GLY A 10 1.03 -0.67 -21.66
N PHE A 11 -0.26 -0.47 -21.92
CA PHE A 11 -1.32 -1.26 -21.31
C PHE A 11 -1.27 -2.74 -21.72
N GLY A 12 -0.96 -3.04 -22.99
CA GLY A 12 -0.81 -4.40 -23.49
C GLY A 12 0.34 -5.14 -22.80
N VAL A 13 1.50 -4.50 -22.67
CA VAL A 13 2.67 -5.07 -21.96
C VAL A 13 2.33 -5.32 -20.49
N THR A 14 1.67 -4.37 -19.84
CA THR A 14 1.27 -4.52 -18.43
C THR A 14 0.28 -5.68 -18.26
N ALA A 15 -0.73 -5.80 -19.12
CA ALA A 15 -1.70 -6.89 -19.09
C ALA A 15 -1.02 -8.25 -19.30
N LEU A 16 -0.10 -8.34 -20.28
CA LEU A 16 0.66 -9.56 -20.53
C LEU A 16 1.54 -9.94 -19.34
N TRP A 17 2.22 -8.97 -18.73
CA TRP A 17 3.02 -9.17 -17.55
C TRP A 17 2.20 -9.73 -16.39
N TRP A 18 1.04 -9.13 -16.10
CA TRP A 18 0.13 -9.63 -15.08
C TRP A 18 -0.33 -11.06 -15.36
N LEU A 19 -0.69 -11.36 -16.61
CA LEU A 19 -1.09 -12.71 -17.00
C LEU A 19 0.02 -13.72 -16.73
N VAL A 20 1.25 -13.44 -17.22
CA VAL A 20 2.40 -14.34 -17.08
C VAL A 20 2.76 -14.60 -15.61
N VAL A 21 2.74 -13.56 -14.78
CA VAL A 21 3.04 -13.71 -13.34
C VAL A 21 1.92 -14.41 -12.57
N THR A 22 0.68 -14.32 -13.03
CA THR A 22 -0.47 -14.97 -12.39
C THR A 22 -0.58 -16.45 -12.73
N LEU A 23 -0.11 -16.90 -13.91
CA LEU A 23 -0.19 -18.29 -14.32
C LEU A 23 0.42 -19.30 -13.33
N PRO A 24 1.63 -19.09 -12.76
CA PRO A 24 2.18 -19.99 -11.75
C PRO A 24 1.31 -20.04 -10.49
N LEU A 25 0.75 -18.90 -10.07
CA LEU A 25 -0.15 -18.84 -8.93
C LEU A 25 -1.40 -19.67 -9.14
N LEU A 26 -2.02 -19.60 -10.33
CA LEU A 26 -3.21 -20.39 -10.65
C LEU A 26 -2.93 -21.90 -10.70
N LYS A 27 -1.70 -22.31 -11.07
CA LYS A 27 -1.31 -23.73 -11.11
C LYS A 27 -1.04 -24.30 -9.71
N GLU A 28 -0.42 -23.53 -8.83
CA GLU A 28 0.03 -24.03 -7.53
C GLU A 28 -0.92 -23.71 -6.38
N TYR A 29 -1.80 -22.70 -6.57
CA TYR A 29 -2.71 -22.31 -5.52
C TYR A 29 -3.81 -23.36 -5.32
N ARG A 30 -3.80 -24.00 -4.14
CA ARG A 30 -4.88 -24.84 -3.64
C ARG A 30 -5.50 -24.20 -2.41
N GLN A 31 -6.73 -23.76 -2.54
CA GLN A 31 -7.48 -23.23 -1.42
C GLN A 31 -7.76 -24.36 -0.41
N LYS A 32 -7.17 -24.29 0.77
CA LYS A 32 -7.35 -25.31 1.83
C LYS A 32 -8.60 -25.08 2.66
N ASN A 33 -8.95 -23.82 2.89
CA ASN A 33 -10.11 -23.42 3.66
C ASN A 33 -11.09 -22.68 2.73
N TYR A 34 -12.25 -23.24 2.52
CA TYR A 34 -13.32 -22.61 1.75
C TYR A 34 -14.63 -22.70 2.53
N VAL A 35 -15.41 -21.66 2.41
CA VAL A 35 -16.79 -21.66 2.91
C VAL A 35 -17.67 -22.11 1.76
N GLU A 36 -18.56 -23.11 1.99
CA GLU A 36 -19.49 -23.55 0.97
C GLU A 36 -20.27 -22.38 0.40
N MET A 37 -20.25 -22.26 -0.94
CA MET A 37 -20.94 -21.18 -1.63
C MET A 37 -22.45 -21.34 -1.43
N ARG A 38 -23.00 -20.58 -0.52
CA ARG A 38 -24.43 -20.24 -0.59
C ARG A 38 -24.58 -19.09 -1.56
N THR A 39 -25.54 -19.21 -2.49
CA THR A 39 -25.95 -18.11 -3.36
C THR A 39 -26.38 -16.91 -2.51
N VAL A 40 -25.46 -15.97 -2.33
CA VAL A 40 -25.68 -14.80 -1.47
C VAL A 40 -25.99 -13.61 -2.38
N THR A 41 -27.16 -13.02 -2.22
CA THR A 41 -27.52 -11.78 -2.91
C THR A 41 -26.62 -10.63 -2.45
N VAL A 42 -26.30 -9.69 -3.36
CA VAL A 42 -25.42 -8.54 -3.10
C VAL A 42 -25.83 -7.80 -1.81
N GLY A 43 -27.15 -7.59 -1.59
CA GLY A 43 -27.66 -6.96 -0.38
C GLY A 43 -27.36 -7.74 0.91
N GLN A 44 -27.37 -9.06 0.86
CA GLN A 44 -27.00 -9.92 1.99
C GLN A 44 -25.51 -9.85 2.28
N THR A 45 -24.68 -9.66 1.25
CA THR A 45 -23.22 -9.47 1.41
C THR A 45 -22.93 -8.19 2.16
N PHE A 46 -23.54 -7.07 1.76
CA PHE A 46 -23.40 -5.81 2.51
C PHE A 46 -23.92 -5.92 3.95
N GLY A 47 -25.07 -6.57 4.15
CA GLY A 47 -25.60 -6.82 5.50
C GLY A 47 -24.63 -7.63 6.36
N LYS A 48 -23.97 -8.66 5.80
CA LYS A 48 -22.94 -9.44 6.51
C LYS A 48 -21.71 -8.59 6.84
N ILE A 49 -21.24 -7.75 5.91
CA ILE A 49 -20.08 -6.87 6.14
C ILE A 49 -20.37 -5.92 7.31
N PHE A 50 -21.52 -5.23 7.28
CA PHE A 50 -21.91 -4.33 8.37
C PHE A 50 -22.14 -5.07 9.69
N GLY A 51 -22.74 -6.28 9.64
CA GLY A 51 -22.89 -7.13 10.80
C GLY A 51 -21.55 -7.56 11.41
N THR A 52 -20.58 -7.93 10.58
CA THR A 52 -19.23 -8.29 11.02
C THR A 52 -18.50 -7.08 11.61
N LEU A 53 -18.59 -5.91 10.97
CA LEU A 53 -18.01 -4.67 11.52
C LEU A 53 -18.61 -4.32 12.88
N LYS A 54 -19.93 -4.43 13.02
CA LYS A 54 -20.61 -4.21 14.32
C LYS A 54 -20.17 -5.23 15.37
N LYS A 55 -20.04 -6.51 14.99
CA LYS A 55 -19.54 -7.57 15.89
C LYS A 55 -18.13 -7.26 16.36
N ILE A 56 -17.23 -6.89 15.43
CA ILE A 56 -15.84 -6.53 15.76
C ILE A 56 -15.80 -5.29 16.65
N ALA A 57 -16.62 -4.26 16.38
CA ALA A 57 -16.68 -3.04 17.19
C ALA A 57 -17.08 -3.29 18.64
N VAL A 58 -17.93 -4.30 18.88
CA VAL A 58 -18.41 -4.64 20.22
C VAL A 58 -17.50 -5.66 20.90
N SER A 59 -17.09 -6.72 20.19
CA SER A 59 -16.33 -7.84 20.77
C SER A 59 -14.83 -7.58 20.83
N ASP A 60 -14.25 -6.94 19.79
CA ASP A 60 -12.81 -6.80 19.62
C ASP A 60 -12.40 -5.36 19.34
N ARG A 61 -12.53 -4.49 20.34
CA ARG A 61 -12.22 -3.06 20.21
C ARG A 61 -10.81 -2.79 19.67
N LYS A 62 -9.81 -3.64 19.99
CA LYS A 62 -8.45 -3.49 19.48
C LYS A 62 -8.38 -3.64 17.97
N VAL A 63 -9.08 -4.64 17.41
CA VAL A 63 -9.18 -4.86 15.96
C VAL A 63 -9.91 -3.70 15.29
N PHE A 64 -11.00 -3.23 15.89
CA PHE A 64 -11.78 -2.12 15.36
C PHE A 64 -10.99 -0.82 15.28
N PHE A 65 -10.31 -0.42 16.35
CA PHE A 65 -9.48 0.79 16.35
C PHE A 65 -8.30 0.67 15.40
N PHE A 66 -7.72 -0.53 15.29
CA PHE A 66 -6.66 -0.76 14.32
C PHE A 66 -7.17 -0.60 12.87
N LEU A 67 -8.35 -1.13 12.54
CA LEU A 67 -8.95 -0.98 11.21
C LEU A 67 -9.24 0.47 10.85
N ILE A 68 -9.79 1.25 11.79
CA ILE A 68 -10.01 2.70 11.58
C ILE A 68 -8.67 3.41 11.37
N GLY A 69 -7.69 3.18 12.23
CA GLY A 69 -6.36 3.75 12.09
C GLY A 69 -5.71 3.36 10.78
N PHE A 70 -5.79 2.08 10.41
CA PHE A 70 -5.29 1.57 9.13
C PHE A 70 -5.93 2.29 7.94
N PHE A 71 -7.25 2.42 7.92
CA PHE A 71 -7.97 3.11 6.87
C PHE A 71 -7.48 4.57 6.71
N LEU A 72 -7.40 5.30 7.83
CA LEU A 72 -7.01 6.71 7.80
C LEU A 72 -5.57 6.92 7.32
N TYR A 73 -4.61 6.16 7.82
CA TYR A 73 -3.22 6.41 7.42
C TYR A 73 -2.89 5.84 6.04
N ILE A 74 -3.53 4.73 5.60
CA ILE A 74 -3.26 4.18 4.27
C ILE A 74 -3.81 5.09 3.17
N ASP A 75 -4.94 5.74 3.42
CA ASP A 75 -5.50 6.77 2.53
C ASP A 75 -4.53 7.97 2.41
N GLY A 76 -4.01 8.46 3.52
CA GLY A 76 -2.98 9.51 3.53
C GLY A 76 -1.71 9.12 2.78
N VAL A 77 -1.23 7.88 2.95
CA VAL A 77 -0.07 7.36 2.20
C VAL A 77 -0.35 7.31 0.70
N GLY A 78 -1.52 6.80 0.30
CA GLY A 78 -1.96 6.77 -1.09
C GLY A 78 -2.01 8.17 -1.71
N THR A 79 -2.62 9.11 -1.01
CA THR A 79 -2.72 10.52 -1.43
C THR A 79 -1.35 11.14 -1.73
N ILE A 80 -0.34 10.90 -0.90
CA ILE A 80 1.02 11.41 -1.13
C ILE A 80 1.61 10.82 -2.42
N ILE A 81 1.49 9.52 -2.62
CA ILE A 81 2.06 8.82 -3.77
C ILE A 81 1.39 9.28 -5.06
N ASP A 82 0.06 9.32 -5.08
CA ASP A 82 -0.73 9.63 -6.28
C ASP A 82 -0.56 11.10 -6.71
N ASN A 83 -0.38 12.01 -5.74
CA ASN A 83 -0.20 13.43 -6.06
C ASN A 83 1.25 13.86 -6.26
N CYS A 84 2.21 13.00 -5.99
CA CYS A 84 3.64 13.32 -6.10
C CYS A 84 4.03 13.83 -7.50
N ILE A 85 3.57 13.15 -8.57
CA ILE A 85 3.82 13.54 -9.97
C ILE A 85 3.10 14.84 -10.30
N ASN A 86 1.85 14.99 -9.87
CA ASN A 86 1.05 16.20 -10.15
C ASN A 86 1.74 17.44 -9.57
N ILE A 87 2.17 17.37 -8.31
CA ILE A 87 2.89 18.47 -7.64
C ILE A 87 4.20 18.78 -8.38
N GLY A 88 4.96 17.75 -8.79
CA GLY A 88 6.18 17.95 -9.56
C GLY A 88 5.93 18.60 -10.91
N THR A 89 4.82 18.26 -11.57
CA THR A 89 4.41 18.85 -12.87
C THR A 89 3.98 20.30 -12.71
N ASP A 90 3.21 20.62 -11.67
CA ASP A 90 2.79 21.99 -11.35
C ASP A 90 3.97 22.92 -11.07
N LEU A 91 5.04 22.37 -10.52
CA LEU A 91 6.32 23.07 -10.28
C LEU A 91 7.22 23.12 -11.52
N ASN A 92 6.74 22.68 -12.70
CA ASN A 92 7.50 22.61 -13.95
C ASN A 92 8.80 21.79 -13.83
N LEU A 93 8.84 20.76 -12.99
CA LEU A 93 9.99 19.87 -12.85
C LEU A 93 10.06 18.93 -14.06
N ASN A 94 11.28 18.53 -14.42
CA ASN A 94 11.51 17.60 -15.53
C ASN A 94 10.75 16.27 -15.31
N THR A 95 9.76 15.97 -16.15
CA THR A 95 8.90 14.80 -16.06
C THR A 95 9.67 13.48 -16.12
N VAL A 96 10.71 13.41 -16.98
CA VAL A 96 11.55 12.19 -17.08
C VAL A 96 12.28 11.95 -15.78
N GLY A 97 12.84 13.00 -15.17
CA GLY A 97 13.47 12.91 -13.85
C GLY A 97 12.49 12.43 -12.77
N GLN A 98 11.26 12.94 -12.75
CA GLN A 98 10.24 12.50 -11.80
C GLN A 98 9.94 11.01 -11.94
N VAL A 99 9.74 10.51 -13.16
CA VAL A 99 9.48 9.09 -13.43
C VAL A 99 10.67 8.22 -12.99
N VAL A 100 11.90 8.63 -13.28
CA VAL A 100 13.10 7.91 -12.84
C VAL A 100 13.17 7.82 -11.31
N PHE A 101 12.89 8.91 -10.59
CA PHE A 101 12.88 8.89 -9.13
C PHE A 101 11.74 8.04 -8.56
N LEU A 102 10.58 8.01 -9.21
CA LEU A 102 9.50 7.10 -8.80
C LEU A 102 9.86 5.63 -8.99
N LEU A 103 10.55 5.28 -10.08
CA LEU A 103 11.06 3.93 -10.26
C LEU A 103 12.12 3.59 -9.20
N ALA A 104 13.03 4.52 -8.90
CA ALA A 104 14.01 4.35 -7.84
C ALA A 104 13.34 4.17 -6.47
N THR A 105 12.21 4.84 -6.21
CA THR A 105 11.41 4.68 -4.99
C THR A 105 10.99 3.22 -4.78
N GLN A 106 10.66 2.47 -5.83
CA GLN A 106 10.27 1.05 -5.70
C GLN A 106 11.44 0.18 -5.23
N VAL A 107 12.65 0.46 -5.70
CA VAL A 107 13.86 -0.26 -5.26
C VAL A 107 14.14 0.03 -3.78
N VAL A 108 14.03 1.30 -3.38
CA VAL A 108 14.18 1.72 -1.99
C VAL A 108 13.08 1.09 -1.11
N ALA A 109 11.83 1.04 -1.59
CA ALA A 109 10.71 0.43 -0.87
C ALA A 109 10.93 -1.08 -0.64
N PHE A 110 11.51 -1.77 -1.60
CA PHE A 110 11.90 -3.17 -1.42
C PHE A 110 12.94 -3.32 -0.31
N GLY A 111 14.01 -2.55 -0.34
CA GLY A 111 15.05 -2.54 0.70
C GLY A 111 14.49 -2.17 2.08
N GLY A 112 13.67 -1.12 2.15
CA GLY A 112 12.98 -0.68 3.36
C GLY A 112 12.09 -1.77 3.96
N SER A 113 11.29 -2.45 3.12
CA SER A 113 10.41 -3.53 3.58
C SER A 113 11.19 -4.70 4.18
N LEU A 114 12.33 -5.09 3.59
CA LEU A 114 13.21 -6.14 4.13
C LEU A 114 13.84 -5.73 5.47
N PHE A 115 14.27 -4.47 5.58
CA PHE A 115 14.82 -3.93 6.83
C PHE A 115 13.79 -3.98 7.96
N PHE A 116 12.59 -3.44 7.74
CA PHE A 116 11.53 -3.45 8.74
C PHE A 116 11.00 -4.87 9.04
N ALA A 117 10.99 -5.77 8.05
CA ALA A 117 10.64 -7.17 8.27
C ALA A 117 11.64 -7.87 9.21
N LYS A 118 12.94 -7.59 9.10
CA LYS A 118 13.94 -8.07 10.06
C LYS A 118 13.75 -7.45 11.44
N LEU A 119 13.45 -6.16 11.48
CA LEU A 119 13.26 -5.42 12.73
C LEU A 119 12.00 -5.87 13.48
N SER A 120 10.92 -6.26 12.78
CA SER A 120 9.67 -6.75 13.36
C SER A 120 9.81 -8.10 14.08
N ARG A 121 10.92 -8.81 13.87
CA ARG A 121 11.25 -10.01 14.64
C ARG A 121 11.79 -9.70 16.05
N LYS A 122 12.29 -8.47 16.25
CA LYS A 122 12.94 -8.06 17.52
C LYS A 122 12.14 -6.99 18.27
N LYS A 123 11.29 -6.25 17.56
CA LYS A 123 10.51 -5.11 18.10
C LYS A 123 9.03 -5.32 17.86
N ASP A 124 8.23 -4.70 18.71
CA ASP A 124 6.77 -4.72 18.58
C ASP A 124 6.32 -4.10 17.25
N THR A 125 5.43 -4.82 16.55
CA THR A 125 4.95 -4.42 15.21
C THR A 125 4.19 -3.10 15.24
N VAL A 126 3.43 -2.81 16.30
CA VAL A 126 2.68 -1.56 16.45
C VAL A 126 3.63 -0.37 16.54
N SER A 127 4.70 -0.49 17.34
CA SER A 127 5.72 0.56 17.45
C SER A 127 6.38 0.84 16.11
N LEU A 128 6.63 -0.17 15.29
CA LEU A 128 7.21 0.00 13.96
C LEU A 128 6.23 0.68 12.99
N ILE A 129 4.94 0.37 13.07
CA ILE A 129 3.90 1.07 12.30
C ILE A 129 3.84 2.54 12.69
N LEU A 130 3.89 2.86 13.99
CA LEU A 130 3.93 4.25 14.46
C LEU A 130 5.17 5.01 13.98
N ILE A 131 6.34 4.36 13.94
CA ILE A 131 7.55 4.95 13.37
C ILE A 131 7.36 5.26 11.88
N CYS A 132 6.74 4.36 11.11
CA CYS A 132 6.43 4.62 9.71
C CYS A 132 5.46 5.79 9.53
N ILE A 133 4.41 5.86 10.35
CA ILE A 133 3.44 6.97 10.32
C ILE A 133 4.13 8.30 10.65
N ALA A 134 4.97 8.33 11.69
CA ALA A 134 5.76 9.51 12.03
C ALA A 134 6.72 9.92 10.90
N GLY A 135 7.34 8.92 10.23
CA GLY A 135 8.16 9.16 9.04
C GLY A 135 7.37 9.81 7.91
N TYR A 136 6.17 9.33 7.62
CA TYR A 136 5.28 9.94 6.62
C TYR A 136 4.86 11.37 7.01
N PHE A 137 4.61 11.62 8.29
CA PHE A 137 4.31 12.98 8.76
C PHE A 137 5.47 13.94 8.48
N VAL A 138 6.70 13.53 8.77
CA VAL A 138 7.91 14.32 8.44
C VAL A 138 8.04 14.53 6.93
N ILE A 139 7.77 13.51 6.13
CA ILE A 139 7.77 13.61 4.66
C ILE A 139 6.72 14.61 4.16
N CYS A 140 5.52 14.62 4.74
CA CYS A 140 4.48 15.60 4.42
C CYS A 140 4.94 17.04 4.71
N LEU A 141 5.57 17.26 5.87
CA LEU A 141 6.13 18.59 6.20
C LEU A 141 7.24 18.98 5.23
N TYR A 142 8.11 18.04 4.87
CA TYR A 142 9.18 18.27 3.89
C TYR A 142 8.61 18.59 2.51
N ALA A 143 7.48 17.98 2.10
CA ALA A 143 6.83 18.24 0.83
C ALA A 143 6.42 19.71 0.64
N LEU A 144 6.18 20.45 1.73
CA LEU A 144 5.91 21.90 1.68
C LEU A 144 7.10 22.72 1.18
N THR A 145 8.32 22.18 1.25
CA THR A 145 9.55 22.82 0.76
C THR A 145 9.90 22.45 -0.68
N LEU A 146 9.05 21.67 -1.35
CA LEU A 146 9.30 21.15 -2.69
C LEU A 146 9.36 22.29 -3.72
N ARG A 147 10.56 22.49 -4.31
CA ARG A 147 10.80 23.52 -5.34
C ARG A 147 11.72 23.04 -6.47
N THR A 148 12.51 22.01 -6.24
CA THR A 148 13.52 21.54 -7.19
C THR A 148 13.46 20.02 -7.34
N LEU A 149 14.05 19.51 -8.42
CA LEU A 149 14.17 18.08 -8.67
C LEU A 149 14.95 17.35 -7.57
N VAL A 150 15.89 18.04 -6.91
CA VAL A 150 16.64 17.46 -5.77
C VAL A 150 15.72 17.26 -4.56
N HIS A 151 14.88 18.25 -4.22
CA HIS A 151 13.89 18.08 -3.16
C HIS A 151 12.91 16.95 -3.49
N PHE A 152 12.51 16.81 -4.76
CA PHE A 152 11.68 15.70 -5.23
C PHE A 152 12.36 14.34 -5.04
N ALA A 153 13.66 14.24 -5.36
CA ALA A 153 14.43 13.00 -5.15
C ALA A 153 14.52 12.61 -3.67
N ILE A 154 14.76 13.57 -2.77
CA ILE A 154 14.80 13.33 -1.32
C ILE A 154 13.43 12.86 -0.82
N LEU A 155 12.36 13.50 -1.27
CA LEU A 155 10.98 13.12 -0.93
C LEU A 155 10.67 11.70 -1.42
N ALA A 156 10.99 11.38 -2.67
CA ALA A 156 10.80 10.06 -3.27
C ALA A 156 11.56 8.97 -2.49
N PHE A 157 12.80 9.25 -2.10
CA PHE A 157 13.59 8.34 -1.27
C PHE A 157 12.94 8.12 0.11
N GLY A 158 12.50 9.19 0.77
CA GLY A 158 11.81 9.11 2.06
C GLY A 158 10.53 8.28 1.98
N VAL A 159 9.69 8.53 0.97
CA VAL A 159 8.47 7.73 0.70
C VAL A 159 8.84 6.27 0.50
N GLY A 160 9.87 5.97 -0.31
CA GLY A 160 10.32 4.60 -0.56
C GLY A 160 10.71 3.87 0.73
N CYS A 161 11.43 4.51 1.64
CA CYS A 161 11.85 3.88 2.90
C CYS A 161 10.68 3.32 3.72
N PHE A 162 9.52 3.97 3.71
CA PHE A 162 8.39 3.61 4.55
C PHE A 162 7.24 2.92 3.81
N GLN A 163 7.08 3.14 2.50
CA GLN A 163 5.95 2.66 1.69
C GLN A 163 5.73 1.15 1.77
N GLY A 164 6.74 0.36 1.42
CA GLY A 164 6.64 -1.10 1.46
C GLY A 164 6.53 -1.63 2.88
N SER A 165 7.20 -0.95 3.81
CA SER A 165 7.25 -1.33 5.24
C SER A 165 5.89 -1.20 5.91
N ILE A 166 5.23 -0.04 5.79
CA ILE A 166 3.96 0.22 6.46
C ILE A 166 2.86 -0.73 5.97
N GLN A 167 2.83 -1.04 4.67
CA GLN A 167 1.85 -1.97 4.11
C GLN A 167 2.08 -3.42 4.59
N SER A 168 3.33 -3.89 4.56
CA SER A 168 3.66 -5.26 4.97
C SER A 168 3.47 -5.50 6.47
N LEU A 169 3.91 -4.54 7.30
CA LEU A 169 3.73 -4.60 8.75
C LEU A 169 2.26 -4.60 9.15
N SER A 170 1.45 -3.75 8.53
CA SER A 170 0.02 -3.64 8.83
C SER A 170 -0.75 -4.91 8.49
N ARG A 171 -0.47 -5.50 7.32
CA ARG A 171 -1.08 -6.77 6.93
C ARG A 171 -0.65 -7.91 7.86
N SER A 172 0.63 -7.97 8.23
CA SER A 172 1.15 -8.96 9.17
C SER A 172 0.57 -8.79 10.57
N TYR A 173 0.40 -7.56 11.04
CA TYR A 173 -0.23 -7.30 12.34
C TYR A 173 -1.70 -7.67 12.32
N TYR A 174 -2.43 -7.29 11.27
CA TYR A 174 -3.84 -7.63 11.12
C TYR A 174 -4.06 -9.15 11.17
N SER A 175 -3.26 -9.93 10.45
CA SER A 175 -3.37 -11.40 10.49
C SER A 175 -3.11 -12.02 11.86
N LYS A 176 -2.39 -11.33 12.75
CA LYS A 176 -2.12 -11.81 14.11
C LYS A 176 -3.21 -11.47 15.12
N ILE A 177 -3.97 -10.39 14.87
CA ILE A 177 -5.01 -9.93 15.81
C ILE A 177 -6.40 -10.46 15.48
N ILE A 178 -6.61 -11.03 14.28
CA ILE A 178 -7.87 -11.69 13.93
C ILE A 178 -7.94 -13.03 14.66
N PRO A 179 -9.04 -13.30 15.39
CA PRO A 179 -9.28 -14.63 15.97
C PRO A 179 -9.35 -15.70 14.87
N ALA A 180 -8.73 -16.86 15.11
CA ALA A 180 -8.66 -17.97 14.16
C ALA A 180 -10.01 -18.62 13.82
N GLU A 181 -11.07 -18.26 14.51
CA GLU A 181 -12.42 -18.83 14.39
C GLU A 181 -13.39 -18.01 13.51
N ASN A 182 -12.89 -16.96 12.84
CA ASN A 182 -13.74 -16.13 11.97
C ASN A 182 -13.27 -16.15 10.51
#